data_43984140299dfb1b3311d748807b09b5
#
_entry.id   43984140299dfb1b3311d748807b09b5
#
_cell.length_a   1.000
_cell.length_b   1.000
_cell.length_c   1.000
_cell.angle_alpha   90.00
_cell.angle_beta   90.00
_cell.angle_gamma   90.00
#
_symmetry.space_group_name_H-M   'P 1'
#
loop_
_entity.id
_entity.type
_entity.pdbx_description
1 polymer ?
#
loop_
_entity_poly.entity_id
_entity_poly.type
_entity_poly.pdbx_seq_one_letter_code
_entity_poly.pdbx_strand_id
1 'polypeptide(L)'
;MVETILNYVLWENRVADYLKVLGAVVGGVIVLRILKYVVVRRVAAWANKTKAPIDDKLVNSIAKALLPLLYLGTVYVALGCLTIQPDAARAIEIVAKILLTFLGARFIIAVLVNTIKYYWLAKEENEARERTVRVLMPIIKIAVWIVAVIFMFDNLGFKVTTVVAGLGIGGVAVALAGQAILKDLFGYFSILFDRPFEIGDFITVGDKSGTVEKVGVKTTRLTSLSGEQLIFSNADLTDSRVQNYKRMERRRVAFKIGVTYQTPPKKLKEIPGIVEKIIAEVEDADFDRAHFHSFGDFNLIFEIVYFVCGNDYKKYMDVQQQINVAMFDEFAKRKIDFAYPTQTIFLPKP
;
A
#
# COMPACT_ATOMS: atom_id res chain seq x y z
N MET A 1 60.31 -16.76 -44.26
CA MET A 1 59.66 -17.81 -43.45
C MET A 1 58.45 -17.25 -42.65
N VAL A 2 58.54 -16.13 -41.91
CA VAL A 2 57.41 -15.56 -41.16
C VAL A 2 56.31 -15.07 -42.12
N GLU A 3 56.65 -14.31 -43.16
CA GLU A 3 55.67 -13.82 -44.14
C GLU A 3 54.95 -14.92 -44.93
N THR A 4 55.66 -16.04 -45.19
CA THR A 4 55.07 -17.20 -45.88
C THR A 4 54.02 -17.88 -44.98
N ILE A 5 54.26 -17.99 -43.67
CA ILE A 5 53.33 -18.55 -42.69
C ILE A 5 52.12 -17.63 -42.52
N LEU A 6 52.30 -16.31 -42.41
CA LEU A 6 51.23 -15.33 -42.23
C LEU A 6 50.28 -15.26 -43.43
N ASN A 7 50.75 -15.49 -44.64
CA ASN A 7 49.96 -15.48 -45.87
C ASN A 7 49.36 -16.89 -46.22
N TYR A 8 49.65 -17.89 -45.43
CA TYR A 8 49.03 -19.23 -45.64
C TYR A 8 47.51 -19.15 -45.41
N VAL A 9 46.74 -19.63 -46.37
CA VAL A 9 45.27 -19.58 -46.32
C VAL A 9 44.74 -20.84 -45.74
N LEU A 10 44.04 -20.78 -44.61
CA LEU A 10 43.30 -21.83 -43.95
C LEU A 10 41.82 -21.48 -43.95
N TRP A 11 40.96 -22.30 -44.51
CA TRP A 11 39.51 -22.12 -44.51
C TRP A 11 39.09 -20.67 -44.95
N GLU A 12 39.55 -20.27 -46.11
CA GLU A 12 39.31 -18.96 -46.75
C GLU A 12 39.89 -17.72 -46.01
N ASN A 13 40.55 -17.88 -44.89
CA ASN A 13 41.20 -16.80 -44.16
C ASN A 13 42.70 -17.00 -44.08
N ARG A 14 43.46 -15.88 -44.04
CA ARG A 14 44.91 -15.91 -43.84
C ARG A 14 45.21 -16.20 -42.36
N VAL A 15 46.30 -16.84 -42.05
CA VAL A 15 46.78 -17.02 -40.67
C VAL A 15 46.88 -15.69 -39.94
N ALA A 16 47.24 -14.62 -40.66
CA ALA A 16 47.25 -13.25 -40.14
C ALA A 16 45.87 -12.81 -39.61
N ASP A 17 44.75 -13.24 -40.20
CA ASP A 17 43.42 -12.82 -39.77
C ASP A 17 43.00 -13.55 -38.50
N TYR A 18 43.39 -14.81 -38.32
CA TYR A 18 43.23 -15.52 -37.04
C TYR A 18 44.02 -14.89 -35.90
N LEU A 19 45.25 -14.40 -36.21
CA LEU A 19 46.05 -13.68 -35.22
C LEU A 19 45.46 -12.34 -34.84
N LYS A 20 44.84 -11.61 -35.79
CA LYS A 20 44.09 -10.38 -35.51
C LYS A 20 42.89 -10.65 -34.59
N VAL A 21 42.11 -11.68 -34.85
CA VAL A 21 40.97 -12.09 -33.99
C VAL A 21 41.47 -12.45 -32.61
N LEU A 22 42.53 -13.26 -32.49
CA LEU A 22 43.12 -13.59 -31.20
C LEU A 22 43.57 -12.34 -30.43
N GLY A 23 44.25 -11.42 -31.14
CA GLY A 23 44.66 -10.14 -30.58
C GLY A 23 43.48 -9.26 -30.12
N ALA A 24 42.39 -9.22 -30.92
CA ALA A 24 41.17 -8.49 -30.58
C ALA A 24 40.47 -9.09 -29.34
N VAL A 25 40.41 -10.42 -29.25
CA VAL A 25 39.84 -11.10 -28.07
C VAL A 25 40.70 -10.85 -26.82
N VAL A 26 41.99 -11.04 -26.89
CA VAL A 26 42.91 -10.80 -25.76
C VAL A 26 42.88 -9.33 -25.35
N GLY A 27 42.98 -8.41 -26.33
CA GLY A 27 42.86 -6.96 -26.07
C GLY A 27 41.54 -6.58 -25.44
N GLY A 28 40.42 -7.10 -25.98
CA GLY A 28 39.09 -6.88 -25.43
C GLY A 28 38.94 -7.39 -23.98
N VAL A 29 39.49 -8.58 -23.68
CA VAL A 29 39.49 -9.13 -22.30
C VAL A 29 40.30 -8.25 -21.34
N ILE A 30 41.46 -7.75 -21.79
CA ILE A 30 42.28 -6.83 -21.00
C ILE A 30 41.54 -5.52 -20.73
N VAL A 31 40.96 -4.92 -21.77
CA VAL A 31 40.15 -3.68 -21.65
C VAL A 31 38.98 -3.86 -20.70
N LEU A 32 38.24 -4.98 -20.79
CA LEU A 32 37.13 -5.26 -19.92
C LEU A 32 37.56 -5.47 -18.45
N ARG A 33 38.72 -6.08 -18.21
CA ARG A 33 39.29 -6.21 -16.84
C ARG A 33 39.69 -4.85 -16.27
N ILE A 34 40.32 -4.00 -17.07
CA ILE A 34 40.68 -2.63 -16.67
C ILE A 34 39.39 -1.82 -16.39
N LEU A 35 38.43 -1.89 -17.29
CA LEU A 35 37.12 -1.20 -17.13
C LEU A 35 36.39 -1.64 -15.86
N LYS A 36 36.33 -2.96 -15.62
CA LYS A 36 35.78 -3.47 -14.34
C LYS A 36 36.46 -2.83 -13.14
N TYR A 37 37.82 -2.85 -13.13
CA TYR A 37 38.59 -2.30 -11.99
C TYR A 37 38.30 -0.81 -11.80
N VAL A 38 38.29 -0.03 -12.89
CA VAL A 38 38.03 1.42 -12.84
C VAL A 38 36.58 1.72 -12.42
N VAL A 39 35.59 1.01 -13.00
CA VAL A 39 34.17 1.23 -12.67
C VAL A 39 33.87 0.86 -11.22
N VAL A 40 34.31 -0.32 -10.78
CA VAL A 40 34.09 -0.74 -9.38
C VAL A 40 34.72 0.27 -8.42
N ARG A 41 35.95 0.72 -8.69
CA ARG A 41 36.66 1.68 -7.85
C ARG A 41 36.02 3.07 -7.85
N ARG A 42 35.51 3.54 -9.01
CA ARG A 42 34.79 4.83 -9.09
C ARG A 42 33.42 4.79 -8.42
N VAL A 43 32.68 3.71 -8.60
CA VAL A 43 31.38 3.55 -7.95
C VAL A 43 31.52 3.45 -6.43
N ALA A 44 32.53 2.70 -5.95
CA ALA A 44 32.86 2.64 -4.52
C ALA A 44 33.25 4.03 -3.96
N ALA A 45 34.10 4.76 -4.67
CA ALA A 45 34.51 6.12 -4.26
C ALA A 45 33.32 7.12 -4.26
N TRP A 46 32.39 6.99 -5.21
CA TRP A 46 31.17 7.81 -5.28
C TRP A 46 30.17 7.43 -4.15
N ALA A 47 30.01 6.14 -3.90
CA ALA A 47 29.18 5.64 -2.81
C ALA A 47 29.64 6.15 -1.43
N ASN A 48 30.95 6.16 -1.18
CA ASN A 48 31.54 6.70 0.03
C ASN A 48 31.32 8.22 0.20
N LYS A 49 31.22 8.98 -0.91
CA LYS A 49 30.94 10.43 -0.86
C LYS A 49 29.48 10.77 -0.63
N THR A 50 28.56 9.95 -1.11
CA THR A 50 27.10 10.22 -1.07
C THR A 50 26.40 9.65 0.16
N LYS A 51 27.13 9.04 1.13
CA LYS A 51 26.53 8.28 2.25
C LYS A 51 25.47 7.26 1.79
N ALA A 52 25.44 6.97 0.48
CA ALA A 52 24.56 5.94 -0.05
C ALA A 52 25.07 4.58 0.45
N PRO A 53 24.21 3.77 1.02
CA PRO A 53 24.60 2.46 1.57
C PRO A 53 24.86 1.44 0.42
N ILE A 54 25.60 1.81 -0.63
CA ILE A 54 25.99 0.91 -1.72
C ILE A 54 27.20 0.11 -1.26
N ASP A 55 26.98 -1.13 -0.88
CA ASP A 55 28.05 -2.05 -0.46
C ASP A 55 28.89 -2.48 -1.67
N ASP A 56 30.21 -2.49 -1.54
CA ASP A 56 31.15 -3.03 -2.52
C ASP A 56 30.80 -4.45 -2.95
N LYS A 57 30.13 -5.23 -2.09
CA LYS A 57 29.63 -6.56 -2.40
C LYS A 57 28.53 -6.53 -3.47
N LEU A 58 27.63 -5.55 -3.43
CA LEU A 58 26.56 -5.39 -4.45
C LEU A 58 27.17 -5.10 -5.82
N VAL A 59 28.03 -4.09 -5.89
CA VAL A 59 28.70 -3.67 -7.14
C VAL A 59 29.53 -4.84 -7.72
N ASN A 60 30.25 -5.53 -6.88
CA ASN A 60 31.10 -6.66 -7.30
C ASN A 60 30.24 -7.86 -7.80
N SER A 61 29.09 -8.11 -7.19
CA SER A 61 28.16 -9.18 -7.60
C SER A 61 27.52 -8.88 -8.95
N ILE A 62 27.13 -7.63 -9.18
CA ILE A 62 26.59 -7.18 -10.46
C ILE A 62 27.68 -7.23 -11.55
N ALA A 63 28.88 -6.75 -11.25
CA ALA A 63 30.01 -6.79 -12.17
C ALA A 63 30.39 -8.23 -12.55
N LYS A 64 30.37 -9.17 -11.61
CA LYS A 64 30.60 -10.60 -11.88
C LYS A 64 29.57 -11.21 -12.81
N ALA A 65 28.30 -10.76 -12.75
CA ALA A 65 27.24 -11.23 -13.62
C ALA A 65 27.30 -10.59 -15.02
N LEU A 66 27.77 -9.33 -15.13
CA LEU A 66 27.90 -8.61 -16.40
C LEU A 66 29.09 -9.06 -17.25
N LEU A 67 30.22 -9.41 -16.62
CA LEU A 67 31.46 -9.74 -17.34
C LEU A 67 31.32 -10.87 -18.37
N PRO A 68 30.67 -12.03 -18.08
CA PRO A 68 30.50 -13.09 -19.07
C PRO A 68 29.75 -12.60 -20.33
N LEU A 69 28.77 -11.71 -20.14
CA LEU A 69 28.01 -11.11 -21.24
C LEU A 69 28.90 -10.26 -22.13
N LEU A 70 29.75 -9.42 -21.53
CA LEU A 70 30.70 -8.56 -22.26
C LEU A 70 31.79 -9.36 -22.93
N TYR A 71 32.29 -10.45 -22.32
CA TYR A 71 33.27 -11.34 -22.95
C TYR A 71 32.65 -12.05 -24.16
N LEU A 72 31.41 -12.53 -24.06
CA LEU A 72 30.70 -13.10 -25.20
C LEU A 72 30.57 -12.09 -26.34
N GLY A 73 30.19 -10.84 -26.04
CA GLY A 73 30.13 -9.75 -27.03
C GLY A 73 31.47 -9.49 -27.70
N THR A 74 32.56 -9.49 -26.93
CA THR A 74 33.93 -9.31 -27.47
C THR A 74 34.30 -10.42 -28.44
N VAL A 75 34.03 -11.68 -28.07
CA VAL A 75 34.31 -12.83 -28.95
C VAL A 75 33.46 -12.78 -30.20
N TYR A 76 32.15 -12.46 -30.07
CA TYR A 76 31.24 -12.36 -31.22
C TYR A 76 31.67 -11.29 -32.22
N VAL A 77 32.03 -10.11 -31.72
CA VAL A 77 32.53 -9.01 -32.56
C VAL A 77 33.87 -9.39 -33.25
N ALA A 78 34.78 -10.04 -32.52
CA ALA A 78 36.07 -10.46 -33.06
C ALA A 78 35.91 -11.52 -34.16
N LEU A 79 34.97 -12.49 -33.99
CA LEU A 79 34.68 -13.49 -35.04
C LEU A 79 34.09 -12.87 -36.30
N GLY A 80 33.44 -11.72 -36.22
CA GLY A 80 32.96 -10.97 -37.38
C GLY A 80 34.08 -10.46 -38.33
N CYS A 81 35.36 -10.50 -37.89
CA CYS A 81 36.50 -10.16 -38.73
C CYS A 81 36.98 -11.33 -39.64
N LEU A 82 36.41 -12.52 -39.49
CA LEU A 82 36.71 -13.68 -40.32
C LEU A 82 35.65 -13.89 -41.41
N THR A 83 36.09 -14.30 -42.58
CA THR A 83 35.20 -14.85 -43.61
C THR A 83 34.83 -16.28 -43.22
N ILE A 84 33.60 -16.46 -42.73
CA ILE A 84 33.09 -17.78 -42.23
C ILE A 84 32.09 -18.29 -43.27
N GLN A 85 32.16 -19.58 -43.56
CA GLN A 85 31.17 -20.25 -44.42
C GLN A 85 29.74 -19.95 -43.93
N PRO A 86 28.75 -19.76 -44.83
CA PRO A 86 27.40 -19.34 -44.46
C PRO A 86 26.73 -20.22 -43.42
N ASP A 87 26.92 -21.54 -43.50
CA ASP A 87 26.32 -22.51 -42.57
C ASP A 87 26.96 -22.42 -41.17
N ALA A 88 28.28 -22.29 -41.11
CA ALA A 88 28.99 -22.06 -39.84
C ALA A 88 28.69 -20.72 -39.23
N ALA A 89 28.57 -19.64 -40.04
CA ALA A 89 28.17 -18.32 -39.57
C ALA A 89 26.78 -18.34 -38.94
N ARG A 90 25.81 -19.01 -39.58
CA ARG A 90 24.46 -19.22 -39.02
C ARG A 90 24.48 -20.00 -37.71
N ALA A 91 25.26 -21.07 -37.61
CA ALA A 91 25.40 -21.81 -36.37
C ALA A 91 26.01 -20.97 -35.25
N ILE A 92 27.04 -20.15 -35.53
CA ILE A 92 27.65 -19.24 -34.56
C ILE A 92 26.63 -18.20 -34.10
N GLU A 93 25.85 -17.65 -35.02
CA GLU A 93 24.81 -16.66 -34.70
C GLU A 93 23.75 -17.25 -33.77
N ILE A 94 23.27 -18.47 -34.05
CA ILE A 94 22.29 -19.17 -33.19
C ILE A 94 22.86 -19.40 -31.80
N VAL A 95 24.08 -19.92 -31.70
CA VAL A 95 24.74 -20.15 -30.40
C VAL A 95 24.98 -18.84 -29.68
N ALA A 96 25.40 -17.80 -30.36
CA ALA A 96 25.58 -16.49 -29.75
C ALA A 96 24.28 -15.90 -29.20
N LYS A 97 23.17 -16.00 -29.94
CA LYS A 97 21.82 -15.58 -29.48
C LYS A 97 21.38 -16.35 -28.23
N ILE A 98 21.57 -17.67 -28.20
CA ILE A 98 21.23 -18.51 -27.03
C ILE A 98 22.06 -18.11 -25.81
N LEU A 99 23.39 -18.00 -25.97
CA LEU A 99 24.28 -17.63 -24.89
C LEU A 99 24.03 -16.20 -24.39
N LEU A 100 23.78 -15.24 -25.30
CA LEU A 100 23.46 -13.88 -24.98
C LEU A 100 22.18 -13.77 -24.13
N THR A 101 21.14 -14.50 -24.55
CA THR A 101 19.86 -14.53 -23.81
C THR A 101 20.03 -15.15 -22.43
N PHE A 102 20.75 -16.28 -22.34
CA PHE A 102 21.02 -16.96 -21.07
C PHE A 102 21.83 -16.09 -20.11
N LEU A 103 22.91 -15.50 -20.59
CA LEU A 103 23.76 -14.61 -19.78
C LEU A 103 23.05 -13.32 -19.42
N GLY A 104 22.23 -12.76 -20.33
CA GLY A 104 21.38 -11.60 -20.10
C GLY A 104 20.35 -11.87 -19.01
N ALA A 105 19.65 -12.99 -19.08
CA ALA A 105 18.70 -13.40 -18.04
C ALA A 105 19.39 -13.58 -16.67
N ARG A 106 20.55 -14.23 -16.64
CA ARG A 106 21.37 -14.35 -15.41
C ARG A 106 21.80 -12.98 -14.85
N PHE A 107 22.17 -12.06 -15.72
CA PHE A 107 22.53 -10.71 -15.33
C PHE A 107 21.34 -9.97 -14.70
N ILE A 108 20.17 -9.99 -15.36
CA ILE A 108 18.94 -9.38 -14.86
C ILE A 108 18.57 -9.97 -13.50
N ILE A 109 18.59 -11.30 -13.36
CA ILE A 109 18.31 -11.99 -12.08
C ILE A 109 19.32 -11.56 -11.02
N ALA A 110 20.61 -11.48 -11.34
CA ALA A 110 21.63 -11.05 -10.38
C ALA A 110 21.40 -9.62 -9.90
N VAL A 111 21.06 -8.71 -10.81
CA VAL A 111 20.74 -7.31 -10.46
C VAL A 111 19.51 -7.27 -9.54
N LEU A 112 18.40 -7.89 -9.94
CA LEU A 112 17.15 -7.89 -9.15
C LEU A 112 17.36 -8.51 -7.76
N VAL A 113 17.93 -9.72 -7.70
CA VAL A 113 18.14 -10.45 -6.45
C VAL A 113 19.06 -9.70 -5.49
N ASN A 114 20.19 -9.18 -6.00
CA ASN A 114 21.15 -8.46 -5.15
C ASN A 114 20.59 -7.11 -4.68
N THR A 115 19.84 -6.39 -5.54
CA THR A 115 19.19 -5.14 -5.19
C THR A 115 18.13 -5.35 -4.11
N ILE A 116 17.25 -6.37 -4.29
CA ILE A 116 16.21 -6.68 -3.31
C ILE A 116 16.83 -7.11 -1.97
N LYS A 117 17.81 -8.02 -1.99
CA LYS A 117 18.52 -8.42 -0.78
C LYS A 117 19.15 -7.24 -0.07
N TYR A 118 19.78 -6.36 -0.82
CA TYR A 118 20.43 -5.19 -0.25
C TYR A 118 19.44 -4.26 0.45
N TYR A 119 18.35 -3.82 -0.22
CA TYR A 119 17.39 -2.89 0.35
C TYR A 119 16.54 -3.48 1.48
N TRP A 120 16.27 -4.78 1.45
CA TRP A 120 15.38 -5.41 2.41
C TRP A 120 16.09 -6.01 3.64
N LEU A 121 17.33 -6.46 3.48
CA LEU A 121 18.10 -7.10 4.57
C LEU A 121 19.10 -6.15 5.23
N ALA A 122 19.48 -5.04 4.57
CA ALA A 122 20.49 -4.13 5.11
C ALA A 122 20.02 -3.27 6.31
N LYS A 123 18.72 -3.13 6.54
CA LYS A 123 18.17 -2.22 7.57
C LYS A 123 17.94 -2.85 8.94
N GLU A 124 17.71 -4.14 9.04
CA GLU A 124 17.52 -4.89 10.30
C GLU A 124 17.53 -6.39 10.01
N GLU A 125 18.24 -7.17 10.81
CA GLU A 125 18.14 -8.64 10.83
C GLU A 125 16.75 -9.04 11.38
N ASN A 126 15.75 -9.14 10.50
CA ASN A 126 14.41 -9.57 10.84
C ASN A 126 14.09 -10.87 10.09
N GLU A 127 13.98 -11.97 10.83
CA GLU A 127 13.68 -13.31 10.28
C GLU A 127 12.43 -13.33 9.37
N ALA A 128 11.44 -12.49 9.67
CA ALA A 128 10.23 -12.40 8.85
C ALA A 128 10.53 -11.84 7.45
N ARG A 129 11.44 -10.86 7.34
CA ARG A 129 11.88 -10.30 6.05
C ARG A 129 12.70 -11.29 5.25
N GLU A 130 13.60 -12.02 5.89
CA GLU A 130 14.34 -13.10 5.20
C GLU A 130 13.43 -14.17 4.64
N ARG A 131 12.42 -14.59 5.39
CA ARG A 131 11.42 -15.57 4.95
C ARG A 131 10.65 -15.04 3.75
N THR A 132 10.23 -13.78 3.75
CA THR A 132 9.53 -13.15 2.63
C THR A 132 10.40 -13.12 1.37
N VAL A 133 11.66 -12.68 1.48
CA VAL A 133 12.61 -12.66 0.35
C VAL A 133 12.82 -14.08 -0.19
N ARG A 134 12.95 -15.07 0.67
CA ARG A 134 13.16 -16.47 0.28
C ARG A 134 11.99 -17.02 -0.55
N VAL A 135 10.76 -16.61 -0.24
CA VAL A 135 9.56 -17.02 -0.99
C VAL A 135 9.41 -16.27 -2.31
N LEU A 136 9.71 -14.98 -2.35
CA LEU A 136 9.54 -14.13 -3.55
C LEU A 136 10.61 -14.38 -4.62
N MET A 137 11.85 -14.70 -4.22
CA MET A 137 12.97 -14.86 -5.15
C MET A 137 12.75 -15.93 -6.24
N PRO A 138 12.23 -17.13 -5.95
CA PRO A 138 11.93 -18.11 -6.99
C PRO A 138 10.92 -17.60 -8.02
N ILE A 139 9.88 -16.91 -7.57
CA ILE A 139 8.83 -16.34 -8.45
C ILE A 139 9.43 -15.36 -9.45
N ILE A 140 10.25 -14.42 -8.95
CA ILE A 140 10.95 -13.44 -9.80
C ILE A 140 11.86 -14.14 -10.81
N LYS A 141 12.64 -15.15 -10.36
CA LYS A 141 13.52 -15.90 -11.25
C LYS A 141 12.76 -16.63 -12.34
N ILE A 142 11.65 -17.30 -12.00
CA ILE A 142 10.79 -17.99 -12.96
C ILE A 142 10.23 -17.00 -13.98
N ALA A 143 9.73 -15.85 -13.54
CA ALA A 143 9.18 -14.83 -14.43
C ALA A 143 10.25 -14.32 -15.42
N VAL A 144 11.47 -14.03 -14.96
CA VAL A 144 12.58 -13.59 -15.83
C VAL A 144 12.96 -14.70 -16.83
N TRP A 145 12.99 -15.97 -16.38
CA TRP A 145 13.29 -17.09 -17.28
C TRP A 145 12.21 -17.31 -18.33
N ILE A 146 10.93 -17.20 -17.99
CA ILE A 146 9.84 -17.29 -18.97
C ILE A 146 10.01 -16.23 -20.05
N VAL A 147 10.22 -14.97 -19.66
CA VAL A 147 10.44 -13.86 -20.62
C VAL A 147 11.68 -14.12 -21.48
N ALA A 148 12.78 -14.56 -20.86
CA ALA A 148 14.03 -14.85 -21.58
C ALA A 148 13.87 -15.97 -22.60
N VAL A 149 13.16 -17.03 -22.27
CA VAL A 149 12.90 -18.15 -23.18
C VAL A 149 12.05 -17.71 -24.38
N ILE A 150 11.00 -16.92 -24.13
CA ILE A 150 10.16 -16.36 -25.21
C ILE A 150 11.00 -15.49 -26.14
N PHE A 151 11.78 -14.59 -25.57
CA PHE A 151 12.69 -13.69 -26.31
C PHE A 151 13.73 -14.47 -27.12
N MET A 152 14.25 -15.57 -26.56
CA MET A 152 15.17 -16.48 -27.27
C MET A 152 14.52 -17.10 -28.51
N PHE A 153 13.31 -17.68 -28.36
CA PHE A 153 12.60 -18.32 -29.48
C PHE A 153 12.24 -17.30 -30.56
N ASP A 154 11.81 -16.10 -30.19
CA ASP A 154 11.51 -15.02 -31.14
C ASP A 154 12.74 -14.64 -31.96
N ASN A 155 13.90 -14.45 -31.31
CA ASN A 155 15.17 -14.14 -31.98
C ASN A 155 15.72 -15.29 -32.84
N LEU A 156 15.30 -16.52 -32.58
CA LEU A 156 15.62 -17.68 -33.42
C LEU A 156 14.66 -17.85 -34.61
N GLY A 157 13.66 -16.96 -34.75
CA GLY A 157 12.71 -16.94 -35.87
C GLY A 157 11.47 -17.84 -35.67
N PHE A 158 11.24 -18.34 -34.46
CA PHE A 158 10.00 -19.06 -34.12
C PHE A 158 8.84 -18.10 -33.90
N LYS A 159 7.66 -18.46 -34.39
CA LYS A 159 6.43 -17.68 -34.13
C LYS A 159 5.98 -17.83 -32.69
N VAL A 160 6.34 -16.90 -31.81
CA VAL A 160 5.99 -16.92 -30.37
C VAL A 160 4.59 -16.39 -30.06
N THR A 161 3.89 -15.86 -31.06
CA THR A 161 2.56 -15.21 -30.89
C THR A 161 1.58 -16.11 -30.13
N THR A 162 1.50 -17.39 -30.45
CA THR A 162 0.58 -18.33 -29.78
C THR A 162 0.96 -18.55 -28.31
N VAL A 163 2.27 -18.63 -28.01
CA VAL A 163 2.77 -18.79 -26.64
C VAL A 163 2.48 -17.53 -25.84
N VAL A 164 2.74 -16.35 -26.40
CA VAL A 164 2.46 -15.07 -25.76
C VAL A 164 0.95 -14.88 -25.53
N ALA A 165 0.12 -15.26 -26.52
CA ALA A 165 -1.33 -15.21 -26.36
C ALA A 165 -1.81 -16.15 -25.22
N GLY A 166 -1.28 -17.37 -25.16
CA GLY A 166 -1.59 -18.32 -24.06
C GLY A 166 -1.15 -17.80 -22.69
N LEU A 167 0.05 -17.22 -22.61
CA LEU A 167 0.54 -16.58 -21.39
C LEU A 167 -0.29 -15.34 -21.01
N GLY A 168 -0.81 -14.61 -22.00
CA GLY A 168 -1.74 -13.48 -21.77
C GLY A 168 -3.02 -13.96 -21.06
N ILE A 169 -3.65 -15.04 -21.55
CA ILE A 169 -4.82 -15.64 -20.91
C ILE A 169 -4.49 -16.13 -19.49
N GLY A 170 -3.36 -16.84 -19.33
CA GLY A 170 -2.88 -17.26 -18.00
C GLY A 170 -2.60 -16.06 -17.09
N GLY A 171 -2.06 -14.98 -17.62
CA GLY A 171 -1.81 -13.73 -16.91
C GLY A 171 -3.11 -13.07 -16.38
N VAL A 172 -4.19 -13.09 -17.17
CA VAL A 172 -5.52 -12.62 -16.72
C VAL A 172 -6.02 -13.49 -15.56
N ALA A 173 -5.89 -14.81 -15.63
CA ALA A 173 -6.29 -15.67 -14.52
C ALA A 173 -5.51 -15.39 -13.23
N VAL A 174 -4.20 -15.17 -13.33
CA VAL A 174 -3.36 -14.78 -12.18
C VAL A 174 -3.74 -13.38 -11.64
N ALA A 175 -4.04 -12.42 -12.55
CA ALA A 175 -4.47 -11.09 -12.15
C ALA A 175 -5.82 -11.12 -11.40
N LEU A 176 -6.79 -11.90 -11.87
CA LEU A 176 -8.07 -12.10 -11.18
C LEU A 176 -7.88 -12.76 -9.80
N ALA A 177 -7.01 -13.76 -9.71
CA ALA A 177 -6.68 -14.38 -8.42
C ALA A 177 -5.99 -13.43 -7.44
N GLY A 178 -5.19 -12.48 -7.94
CA GLY A 178 -4.51 -11.45 -7.15
C GLY A 178 -5.30 -10.17 -6.91
N GLN A 179 -6.49 -10.03 -7.48
CA GLN A 179 -7.28 -8.80 -7.48
C GLN A 179 -7.54 -8.24 -6.08
N ALA A 180 -7.84 -9.11 -5.11
CA ALA A 180 -8.08 -8.69 -3.72
C ALA A 180 -6.85 -8.02 -3.09
N ILE A 181 -5.65 -8.54 -3.36
CA ILE A 181 -4.40 -7.97 -2.84
C ILE A 181 -4.13 -6.60 -3.46
N LEU A 182 -4.37 -6.47 -4.78
CA LEU A 182 -4.22 -5.20 -5.49
C LEU A 182 -5.24 -4.16 -5.00
N LYS A 183 -6.47 -4.58 -4.71
CA LYS A 183 -7.51 -3.71 -4.17
C LYS A 183 -7.12 -3.14 -2.81
N ASP A 184 -6.56 -3.95 -1.92
CA ASP A 184 -6.05 -3.50 -0.63
C ASP A 184 -4.86 -2.52 -0.78
N LEU A 185 -3.98 -2.78 -1.75
CA LEU A 185 -2.85 -1.89 -2.05
C LEU A 185 -3.32 -0.53 -2.58
N PHE A 186 -4.29 -0.51 -3.48
CA PHE A 186 -4.90 0.74 -3.96
C PHE A 186 -5.67 1.46 -2.85
N GLY A 187 -6.37 0.72 -1.98
CA GLY A 187 -6.99 1.26 -0.77
C GLY A 187 -5.97 1.94 0.15
N TYR A 188 -4.80 1.34 0.35
CA TYR A 188 -3.72 1.98 1.09
C TYR A 188 -3.28 3.30 0.46
N PHE A 189 -3.09 3.36 -0.86
CA PHE A 189 -2.73 4.60 -1.53
C PHE A 189 -3.83 5.66 -1.43
N SER A 190 -5.10 5.26 -1.56
CA SER A 190 -6.23 6.18 -1.38
C SER A 190 -6.23 6.77 0.04
N ILE A 191 -6.07 5.93 1.08
CA ILE A 191 -5.98 6.40 2.46
C ILE A 191 -4.79 7.35 2.66
N LEU A 192 -3.64 7.07 2.04
CA LEU A 192 -2.42 7.86 2.18
C LEU A 192 -2.53 9.24 1.51
N PHE A 193 -3.14 9.32 0.31
CA PHE A 193 -3.22 10.56 -0.47
C PHE A 193 -4.43 11.41 -0.08
N ASP A 194 -5.63 10.80 0.02
CA ASP A 194 -6.87 11.52 0.33
C ASP A 194 -7.06 11.75 1.83
N ARG A 195 -6.40 10.95 2.67
CA ARG A 195 -6.41 11.01 4.13
C ARG A 195 -7.83 11.13 4.70
N PRO A 196 -8.76 10.23 4.39
CA PRO A 196 -10.10 10.27 4.97
C PRO A 196 -10.06 10.17 6.49
N PHE A 197 -9.04 9.52 7.04
CA PHE A 197 -8.67 9.44 8.44
C PHE A 197 -7.15 9.32 8.59
N GLU A 198 -6.64 9.64 9.77
CA GLU A 198 -5.22 9.55 10.13
C GLU A 198 -5.03 8.70 11.40
N ILE A 199 -3.77 8.36 11.71
CA ILE A 199 -3.45 7.66 12.96
C ILE A 199 -3.85 8.56 14.14
N GLY A 200 -4.58 7.98 15.10
CA GLY A 200 -5.13 8.69 16.25
C GLY A 200 -6.54 9.24 16.05
N ASP A 201 -7.13 9.12 14.85
CA ASP A 201 -8.53 9.46 14.63
C ASP A 201 -9.47 8.38 15.18
N PHE A 202 -10.55 8.80 15.82
CA PHE A 202 -11.65 7.91 16.18
C PHE A 202 -12.64 7.83 15.02
N ILE A 203 -12.79 6.62 14.48
CA ILE A 203 -13.66 6.35 13.34
C ILE A 203 -14.67 5.27 13.63
N THR A 204 -15.81 5.32 12.93
CA THR A 204 -16.84 4.26 12.93
C THR A 204 -17.04 3.77 11.52
N VAL A 205 -17.03 2.44 11.35
CA VAL A 205 -17.23 1.72 10.09
C VAL A 205 -18.26 0.62 10.34
N GLY A 206 -19.46 0.78 9.77
CA GLY A 206 -20.59 -0.12 10.07
C GLY A 206 -20.96 -0.11 11.55
N ASP A 207 -20.89 -1.25 12.21
CA ASP A 207 -21.18 -1.44 13.63
C ASP A 207 -19.92 -1.37 14.53
N LYS A 208 -18.75 -1.15 13.96
CA LYS A 208 -17.47 -1.13 14.67
C LYS A 208 -16.92 0.28 14.78
N SER A 209 -16.41 0.59 15.95
CA SER A 209 -15.80 1.90 16.25
C SER A 209 -14.46 1.70 16.94
N GLY A 210 -13.51 2.57 16.66
CA GLY A 210 -12.20 2.54 17.31
C GLY A 210 -11.27 3.67 16.87
N THR A 211 -10.17 3.78 17.59
CA THR A 211 -9.09 4.72 17.26
C THR A 211 -8.11 4.06 16.31
N VAL A 212 -7.76 4.72 15.22
CA VAL A 212 -6.78 4.25 14.24
C VAL A 212 -5.40 4.17 14.89
N GLU A 213 -4.87 2.95 15.03
CA GLU A 213 -3.56 2.68 15.62
C GLU A 213 -2.47 2.67 14.54
N LYS A 214 -2.76 2.01 13.42
CA LYS A 214 -1.79 1.82 12.35
C LYS A 214 -2.47 1.61 11.00
N VAL A 215 -1.96 2.29 9.98
CA VAL A 215 -2.31 2.05 8.58
C VAL A 215 -1.17 1.27 7.93
N GLY A 216 -1.44 0.03 7.53
CA GLY A 216 -0.49 -0.84 6.83
C GLY A 216 -0.85 -0.99 5.36
N VAL A 217 0.04 -1.59 4.55
CA VAL A 217 -0.14 -1.74 3.10
C VAL A 217 -1.38 -2.58 2.72
N LYS A 218 -1.75 -3.55 3.56
CA LYS A 218 -2.92 -4.42 3.32
C LYS A 218 -4.05 -4.14 4.28
N THR A 219 -3.75 -3.83 5.54
CA THR A 219 -4.73 -3.72 6.63
C THR A 219 -4.49 -2.49 7.47
N THR A 220 -5.57 -1.87 7.90
CA THR A 220 -5.59 -0.83 8.94
C THR A 220 -6.06 -1.44 10.25
N ARG A 221 -5.41 -1.06 11.35
CA ARG A 221 -5.69 -1.55 12.70
C ARG A 221 -6.28 -0.43 13.53
N LEU A 222 -7.39 -0.74 14.21
CA LEU A 222 -8.05 0.14 15.14
C LEU A 222 -8.05 -0.50 16.52
N THR A 223 -7.94 0.30 17.56
CA THR A 223 -8.19 -0.12 18.94
C THR A 223 -9.60 0.27 19.30
N SER A 224 -10.46 -0.69 19.64
CA SER A 224 -11.86 -0.43 20.01
C SER A 224 -11.94 0.25 21.39
N LEU A 225 -13.14 0.71 21.75
CA LEU A 225 -13.39 1.26 23.09
C LEU A 225 -13.22 0.22 24.20
N SER A 226 -13.44 -1.06 23.91
CA SER A 226 -13.25 -2.17 24.87
C SER A 226 -11.80 -2.64 24.96
N GLY A 227 -10.90 -2.12 24.08
CA GLY A 227 -9.47 -2.39 24.10
C GLY A 227 -9.00 -3.48 23.12
N GLU A 228 -9.91 -4.22 22.47
CA GLU A 228 -9.50 -5.19 21.44
C GLU A 228 -9.05 -4.51 20.16
N GLN A 229 -8.16 -5.18 19.44
CA GLN A 229 -7.69 -4.71 18.12
C GLN A 229 -8.63 -5.19 17.02
N LEU A 230 -9.21 -4.24 16.30
CA LEU A 230 -10.00 -4.47 15.09
C LEU A 230 -9.08 -4.36 13.87
N ILE A 231 -9.13 -5.34 12.97
CA ILE A 231 -8.30 -5.38 11.77
C ILE A 231 -9.22 -5.34 10.55
N PHE A 232 -9.14 -4.25 9.80
CA PHE A 232 -9.86 -4.06 8.54
C PHE A 232 -8.93 -4.22 7.36
N SER A 233 -9.40 -4.77 6.24
CA SER A 233 -8.71 -4.62 4.97
C SER A 233 -8.81 -3.16 4.50
N ASN A 234 -7.80 -2.65 3.82
CA ASN A 234 -7.85 -1.28 3.31
C ASN A 234 -8.96 -1.10 2.27
N ALA A 235 -9.21 -2.15 1.47
CA ALA A 235 -10.31 -2.19 0.51
C ALA A 235 -11.66 -2.04 1.20
N ASP A 236 -11.89 -2.71 2.33
CA ASP A 236 -13.13 -2.62 3.09
C ASP A 236 -13.37 -1.21 3.60
N LEU A 237 -12.34 -0.56 4.15
CA LEU A 237 -12.43 0.83 4.63
C LEU A 237 -12.71 1.82 3.51
N THR A 238 -12.10 1.64 2.32
CA THR A 238 -12.31 2.55 1.19
C THR A 238 -13.63 2.34 0.46
N ASP A 239 -14.18 1.13 0.51
CA ASP A 239 -15.50 0.81 -0.04
C ASP A 239 -16.65 1.18 0.92
N SER A 240 -16.37 1.29 2.23
CA SER A 240 -17.34 1.55 3.28
C SER A 240 -17.55 3.04 3.52
N ARG A 241 -18.66 3.36 4.21
CA ARG A 241 -18.89 4.72 4.72
C ARG A 241 -18.18 4.86 6.06
N VAL A 242 -17.13 5.66 6.10
CA VAL A 242 -16.35 5.94 7.30
C VAL A 242 -16.87 7.23 7.94
N GLN A 243 -17.21 7.17 9.21
CA GLN A 243 -17.53 8.35 10.02
C GLN A 243 -16.28 8.73 10.83
N ASN A 244 -15.71 9.89 10.55
CA ASN A 244 -14.53 10.40 11.27
C ASN A 244 -14.97 11.46 12.29
N TYR A 245 -14.90 11.10 13.56
CA TYR A 245 -15.31 12.00 14.65
C TYR A 245 -14.24 13.04 15.00
N LYS A 246 -13.00 12.87 14.62
CA LYS A 246 -11.93 13.84 14.86
C LYS A 246 -12.16 15.15 14.09
N ARG A 247 -12.74 15.06 12.89
CA ARG A 247 -13.02 16.19 12.01
C ARG A 247 -14.33 16.92 12.31
N MET A 248 -15.01 16.49 13.37
CA MET A 248 -16.27 17.08 13.76
C MET A 248 -16.01 18.42 14.49
N GLU A 249 -16.48 19.53 13.91
CA GLU A 249 -16.37 20.88 14.49
C GLU A 249 -17.34 21.08 15.65
N ARG A 250 -18.54 20.51 15.54
CA ARG A 250 -19.58 20.55 16.56
C ARG A 250 -20.42 19.29 16.54
N ARG A 251 -20.80 18.81 17.71
CA ARG A 251 -21.63 17.63 17.92
C ARG A 251 -23.09 18.05 18.05
N ARG A 252 -23.93 17.60 17.14
CA ARG A 252 -25.38 17.73 17.27
C ARG A 252 -25.90 16.71 18.28
N VAL A 253 -26.57 17.19 19.32
CA VAL A 253 -27.22 16.36 20.33
C VAL A 253 -28.74 16.56 20.22
N ALA A 254 -29.46 15.45 20.12
CA ALA A 254 -30.91 15.46 20.13
C ALA A 254 -31.39 14.48 21.18
N PHE A 255 -32.17 14.94 22.14
CA PHE A 255 -32.71 14.10 23.18
C PHE A 255 -34.17 14.46 23.49
N LYS A 256 -34.87 13.61 24.18
CA LYS A 256 -36.28 13.79 24.52
C LYS A 256 -36.48 13.75 26.01
N ILE A 257 -37.41 14.60 26.47
CA ILE A 257 -37.91 14.58 27.84
C ILE A 257 -39.41 14.38 27.78
N GLY A 258 -39.99 13.78 28.84
CA GLY A 258 -41.42 13.59 28.99
C GLY A 258 -41.94 14.30 30.22
N VAL A 259 -42.98 15.10 30.11
CA VAL A 259 -43.68 15.72 31.23
C VAL A 259 -45.07 15.09 31.38
N THR A 260 -45.64 15.14 32.58
CA THR A 260 -46.93 14.53 32.87
C THR A 260 -48.10 15.17 32.12
N TYR A 261 -49.15 14.43 31.83
CA TYR A 261 -50.38 14.93 31.18
C TYR A 261 -51.12 15.96 32.06
N GLN A 262 -50.87 15.98 33.37
CA GLN A 262 -51.42 16.93 34.31
C GLN A 262 -50.75 18.32 34.23
N THR A 263 -49.71 18.45 33.45
CA THR A 263 -49.02 19.74 33.25
C THR A 263 -49.93 20.73 32.56
N PRO A 264 -50.21 21.91 33.17
CA PRO A 264 -51.11 22.90 32.60
C PRO A 264 -50.60 23.45 31.26
N PRO A 265 -51.52 23.73 30.28
CA PRO A 265 -51.14 24.24 28.95
C PRO A 265 -50.23 25.51 28.97
N LYS A 266 -50.39 26.36 29.98
CA LYS A 266 -49.52 27.52 30.15
C LYS A 266 -48.07 27.11 30.38
N LYS A 267 -47.82 26.12 31.26
CA LYS A 267 -46.48 25.61 31.55
C LYS A 267 -45.88 24.90 30.33
N LEU A 268 -46.68 24.13 29.57
CA LEU A 268 -46.23 23.47 28.35
C LEU A 268 -45.68 24.53 27.33
N LYS A 269 -46.31 25.68 27.23
CA LYS A 269 -45.80 26.76 26.35
C LYS A 269 -44.52 27.42 26.88
N GLU A 270 -44.26 27.37 28.16
CA GLU A 270 -43.08 27.95 28.80
C GLU A 270 -41.84 27.01 28.71
N ILE A 271 -42.02 25.69 28.61
CA ILE A 271 -40.93 24.71 28.60
C ILE A 271 -39.85 25.01 27.56
N PRO A 272 -40.15 25.29 26.27
CA PRO A 272 -39.11 25.62 25.28
C PRO A 272 -38.21 26.78 25.70
N GLY A 273 -38.80 27.88 26.20
CA GLY A 273 -38.04 29.06 26.64
C GLY A 273 -37.23 28.83 27.93
N ILE A 274 -37.70 27.90 28.78
CA ILE A 274 -36.92 27.48 29.96
C ILE A 274 -35.69 26.69 29.54
N VAL A 275 -35.86 25.74 28.63
CA VAL A 275 -34.77 24.90 28.13
C VAL A 275 -33.76 25.74 27.37
N GLU A 276 -34.21 26.69 26.55
CA GLU A 276 -33.34 27.64 25.83
C GLU A 276 -32.44 28.42 26.80
N LYS A 277 -32.99 28.96 27.88
CA LYS A 277 -32.22 29.68 28.88
C LYS A 277 -31.20 28.80 29.58
N ILE A 278 -31.60 27.61 29.97
CA ILE A 278 -30.70 26.62 30.61
C ILE A 278 -29.51 26.29 29.72
N ILE A 279 -29.76 26.02 28.45
CA ILE A 279 -28.69 25.65 27.51
C ILE A 279 -27.80 26.87 27.22
N ALA A 280 -28.37 28.07 27.10
CA ALA A 280 -27.61 29.30 26.88
C ALA A 280 -26.66 29.68 28.05
N GLU A 281 -26.95 29.18 29.27
CA GLU A 281 -26.10 29.39 30.44
C GLU A 281 -24.95 28.39 30.56
N VAL A 282 -24.96 27.33 29.75
CA VAL A 282 -23.92 26.30 29.78
C VAL A 282 -22.85 26.61 28.74
N GLU A 283 -21.61 26.72 29.20
CA GLU A 283 -20.46 26.97 28.34
C GLU A 283 -20.32 25.86 27.30
N ASP A 284 -19.93 26.17 26.06
CA ASP A 284 -19.77 25.25 24.94
C ASP A 284 -21.05 24.60 24.42
N ALA A 285 -22.23 25.02 24.89
CA ALA A 285 -23.52 24.56 24.38
C ALA A 285 -24.18 25.68 23.54
N ASP A 286 -24.64 25.32 22.35
CA ASP A 286 -25.36 26.20 21.44
C ASP A 286 -26.78 25.64 21.20
N PHE A 287 -27.79 26.38 21.66
CA PHE A 287 -29.19 25.95 21.56
C PHE A 287 -29.67 26.06 20.10
N ASP A 288 -30.31 24.99 19.59
CA ASP A 288 -30.97 24.98 18.29
C ASP A 288 -32.48 25.14 18.45
N ARG A 289 -33.13 24.18 19.11
CA ARG A 289 -34.59 24.20 19.32
C ARG A 289 -35.05 23.30 20.47
N ALA A 290 -36.21 23.63 21.00
CA ALA A 290 -36.99 22.78 21.88
C ALA A 290 -38.47 22.86 21.48
N HIS A 291 -39.11 21.73 21.23
CA HIS A 291 -40.52 21.69 20.79
C HIS A 291 -41.30 20.59 21.49
N PHE A 292 -42.59 20.85 21.73
CA PHE A 292 -43.53 19.81 22.04
C PHE A 292 -43.68 18.91 20.81
N HIS A 293 -43.13 17.72 20.88
CA HIS A 293 -42.92 16.85 19.73
C HIS A 293 -44.10 15.92 19.49
N SER A 294 -44.59 15.26 20.53
CA SER A 294 -45.67 14.27 20.41
C SER A 294 -46.29 13.90 21.74
N PHE A 295 -47.46 13.26 21.68
CA PHE A 295 -48.12 12.61 22.82
C PHE A 295 -47.60 11.17 22.90
N GLY A 296 -47.09 10.77 24.08
CA GLY A 296 -46.67 9.41 24.35
C GLY A 296 -47.73 8.68 25.23
N ASP A 297 -47.53 7.40 25.54
CA ASP A 297 -48.47 6.58 26.27
C ASP A 297 -48.78 7.11 27.66
N PHE A 298 -47.80 7.73 28.33
CA PHE A 298 -47.92 8.29 29.70
C PHE A 298 -47.30 9.68 29.85
N ASN A 299 -46.84 10.29 28.77
CA ASN A 299 -46.12 11.58 28.80
C ASN A 299 -46.39 12.47 27.60
N LEU A 300 -46.14 13.77 27.78
CA LEU A 300 -46.06 14.78 26.74
C LEU A 300 -44.57 14.95 26.38
N ILE A 301 -44.19 14.57 25.18
CA ILE A 301 -42.80 14.47 24.75
C ILE A 301 -42.31 15.80 24.15
N PHE A 302 -41.23 16.32 24.71
CA PHE A 302 -40.51 17.46 24.14
C PHE A 302 -39.19 16.95 23.50
N GLU A 303 -38.91 17.35 22.27
CA GLU A 303 -37.62 17.14 21.62
C GLU A 303 -36.76 18.41 21.78
N ILE A 304 -35.54 18.22 22.24
CA ILE A 304 -34.56 19.26 22.48
C ILE A 304 -33.34 18.95 21.61
N VAL A 305 -32.87 19.97 20.90
CA VAL A 305 -31.68 19.88 20.05
C VAL A 305 -30.74 21.02 20.40
N TYR A 306 -29.50 20.69 20.58
CA TYR A 306 -28.41 21.64 20.79
C TYR A 306 -27.11 21.12 20.19
N PHE A 307 -26.11 21.96 20.09
CA PHE A 307 -24.77 21.61 19.61
C PHE A 307 -23.76 21.80 20.73
N VAL A 308 -22.76 20.89 20.77
CA VAL A 308 -21.57 21.03 21.62
C VAL A 308 -20.38 21.33 20.72
N CYS A 309 -19.62 22.37 21.05
CA CYS A 309 -18.43 22.76 20.31
C CYS A 309 -17.29 21.75 20.51
N GLY A 310 -16.70 21.28 19.38
CA GLY A 310 -15.57 20.36 19.38
C GLY A 310 -15.97 18.89 19.26
N ASN A 311 -14.96 18.04 19.29
CA ASN A 311 -15.05 16.60 19.05
C ASN A 311 -14.83 15.76 20.32
N ASP A 312 -14.51 16.38 21.45
CA ASP A 312 -14.24 15.69 22.71
C ASP A 312 -15.53 15.07 23.29
N TYR A 313 -15.52 13.75 23.43
CA TYR A 313 -16.65 13.01 23.95
C TYR A 313 -16.89 13.29 25.45
N LYS A 314 -15.82 13.46 26.25
CA LYS A 314 -15.94 13.75 27.67
C LYS A 314 -16.60 15.11 27.89
N LYS A 315 -16.13 16.12 27.16
CA LYS A 315 -16.73 17.47 27.16
C LYS A 315 -18.23 17.42 26.84
N TYR A 316 -18.62 16.65 25.82
CA TYR A 316 -20.04 16.44 25.49
C TYR A 316 -20.82 15.85 26.68
N MET A 317 -20.28 14.84 27.35
CA MET A 317 -20.96 14.22 28.48
C MET A 317 -21.07 15.16 29.68
N ASP A 318 -20.03 15.99 29.93
CA ASP A 318 -20.04 16.98 31.00
C ASP A 318 -21.09 18.08 30.73
N VAL A 319 -21.19 18.57 29.51
CA VAL A 319 -22.22 19.53 29.07
C VAL A 319 -23.62 18.90 29.20
N GLN A 320 -23.83 17.70 28.72
CA GLN A 320 -25.13 17.00 28.82
C GLN A 320 -25.55 16.81 30.29
N GLN A 321 -24.62 16.46 31.18
CA GLN A 321 -24.88 16.33 32.59
C GLN A 321 -25.31 17.68 33.21
N GLN A 322 -24.61 18.76 32.92
CA GLN A 322 -24.95 20.09 33.42
C GLN A 322 -26.35 20.51 32.99
N ILE A 323 -26.68 20.32 31.69
CA ILE A 323 -28.03 20.61 31.17
C ILE A 323 -29.09 19.79 31.89
N ASN A 324 -28.87 18.47 32.05
CA ASN A 324 -29.84 17.58 32.70
C ASN A 324 -30.11 17.97 34.14
N VAL A 325 -29.06 18.29 34.92
CA VAL A 325 -29.20 18.71 36.33
C VAL A 325 -29.91 20.05 36.40
N ALA A 326 -29.54 21.04 35.59
CA ALA A 326 -30.19 22.35 35.58
C ALA A 326 -31.67 22.25 35.18
N MET A 327 -32.02 21.40 34.21
CA MET A 327 -33.40 21.14 33.83
C MET A 327 -34.20 20.51 34.99
N PHE A 328 -33.61 19.53 35.66
CA PHE A 328 -34.25 18.88 36.78
C PHE A 328 -34.57 19.89 37.89
N ASP A 329 -33.63 20.74 38.26
CA ASP A 329 -33.79 21.74 39.29
C ASP A 329 -34.82 22.80 38.90
N GLU A 330 -34.77 23.31 37.66
CA GLU A 330 -35.65 24.37 37.20
C GLU A 330 -37.11 23.89 37.04
N PHE A 331 -37.30 22.65 36.57
CA PHE A 331 -38.63 22.03 36.48
C PHE A 331 -39.23 21.82 37.85
N ALA A 332 -38.44 21.36 38.83
CA ALA A 332 -38.88 21.23 40.21
C ALA A 332 -39.35 22.54 40.83
N LYS A 333 -38.58 23.65 40.67
CA LYS A 333 -38.95 24.99 41.12
C LYS A 333 -40.28 25.44 40.51
N ARG A 334 -40.52 25.11 39.25
CA ARG A 334 -41.75 25.48 38.53
C ARG A 334 -42.88 24.50 38.68
N LYS A 335 -42.70 23.42 39.49
CA LYS A 335 -43.69 22.35 39.65
C LYS A 335 -44.11 21.76 38.29
N ILE A 336 -43.13 21.44 37.45
CA ILE A 336 -43.28 20.68 36.23
C ILE A 336 -42.72 19.30 36.52
N ASP A 337 -43.59 18.28 36.49
CA ASP A 337 -43.22 16.93 36.84
C ASP A 337 -42.77 16.13 35.61
N PHE A 338 -41.62 15.48 35.72
CA PHE A 338 -41.23 14.48 34.74
C PHE A 338 -42.16 13.27 34.80
N ALA A 339 -42.54 12.77 33.67
CA ALA A 339 -43.39 11.62 33.56
C ALA A 339 -42.64 10.30 33.76
N TYR A 340 -43.24 9.42 34.49
CA TYR A 340 -42.82 8.01 34.64
C TYR A 340 -43.97 7.09 34.23
N PRO A 341 -43.70 5.81 33.87
CA PRO A 341 -44.73 4.87 33.44
C PRO A 341 -45.87 4.81 34.47
N THR A 342 -47.11 5.05 34.04
CA THR A 342 -48.31 5.03 34.87
C THR A 342 -49.35 4.11 34.26
N GLN A 343 -50.16 3.45 35.13
CA GLN A 343 -51.29 2.63 34.75
C GLN A 343 -52.53 3.03 35.55
N THR A 344 -53.66 3.05 34.88
CA THR A 344 -54.96 3.25 35.58
C THR A 344 -55.58 1.88 35.81
N ILE A 345 -55.80 1.53 37.10
CA ILE A 345 -56.41 0.27 37.51
C ILE A 345 -57.85 0.55 37.90
N PHE A 346 -58.78 -0.06 37.19
CA PHE A 346 -60.21 -0.05 37.57
C PHE A 346 -60.48 -1.23 38.51
N LEU A 347 -60.76 -0.96 39.77
CA LEU A 347 -61.17 -1.97 40.68
C LEU A 347 -62.70 -2.06 40.64
N PRO A 348 -63.29 -3.25 40.46
CA PRO A 348 -64.72 -3.40 40.56
C PRO A 348 -65.13 -3.09 42.03
N LYS A 349 -66.20 -2.33 42.21
CA LYS A 349 -66.77 -2.14 43.53
C LYS A 349 -67.28 -3.50 44.06
N PRO A 350 -67.04 -3.85 45.35
CA PRO A 350 -67.53 -5.07 45.92
C PRO A 350 -69.07 -5.13 45.96
#